data_349802eca96e27da7d9e6890d7291878
#
_entry.id   349802eca96e27da7d9e6890d7291878
#
_cell.length_a   1.000
_cell.length_b   1.000
_cell.length_c   1.000
_cell.angle_alpha   90.00
_cell.angle_beta   90.00
_cell.angle_gamma   90.00
#
_symmetry.space_group_name_H-M   'P 1'
#
loop_
_entity.id
_entity.type
_entity.pdbx_description
1 polymer ?
#
loop_
_entity_poly.entity_id
_entity_poly.type
_entity_poly.pdbx_seq_one_letter_code
_entity_poly.pdbx_strand_id
1 'polypeptide(L)'
;VSWQGCPGVLFYNREAAKEVLGSDDPADVQEYVKDWDTFNDTAAKLKDAGYKITSSANDSYRVYSNNVSSKWVTDGKITIDDNIMKWVDDSKELVDAGETSTAELWSDDWKKGFYPDGKVFCYFGPAWLVNFSMAAEDEGSIANLGGWGATQGPQGFFWGGTWICAATGTDNPSLVKDIMLQMTTNDDVMREIIEKD
;
A
#
# COMPACT_ATOMS: atom_id res chain seq x y z
N VAL A 1 -5.13 21.47 -7.90
CA VAL A 1 -3.98 21.43 -7.00
C VAL A 1 -4.04 20.19 -6.13
N SER A 2 -2.89 19.60 -5.83
CA SER A 2 -2.81 18.50 -4.87
C SER A 2 -2.97 19.07 -3.46
N TRP A 3 -3.83 18.43 -2.68
CA TRP A 3 -3.99 18.72 -1.24
C TRP A 3 -3.35 17.62 -0.39
N GLN A 4 -3.47 16.37 -0.82
CA GLN A 4 -2.92 15.23 -0.12
C GLN A 4 -2.07 14.38 -1.08
N GLY A 5 -0.81 14.18 -0.75
CA GLY A 5 0.05 13.16 -1.37
C GLY A 5 -0.01 11.89 -0.53
N CYS A 6 -0.03 10.72 -1.19
CA CYS A 6 -0.10 9.43 -0.51
C CYS A 6 1.07 8.54 -0.95
N PRO A 7 2.31 8.84 -0.51
CA PRO A 7 3.41 7.91 -0.71
C PRO A 7 3.12 6.60 0.00
N GLY A 8 3.38 5.49 -0.69
CA GLY A 8 3.15 4.16 -0.17
C GLY A 8 4.39 3.57 0.48
N VAL A 9 4.16 2.65 1.41
CA VAL A 9 5.15 1.83 2.09
C VAL A 9 4.67 0.38 2.14
N LEU A 10 5.54 -0.52 2.51
CA LEU A 10 5.20 -1.90 2.87
C LEU A 10 5.00 -1.95 4.39
N PHE A 11 3.76 -2.20 4.84
CA PHE A 11 3.46 -2.53 6.23
C PHE A 11 3.65 -4.02 6.45
N TYR A 12 4.41 -4.40 7.46
CA TYR A 12 4.68 -5.81 7.78
C TYR A 12 4.26 -6.14 9.22
N ASN A 13 3.82 -7.37 9.41
CA ASN A 13 3.51 -7.95 10.70
C ASN A 13 4.82 -8.21 11.48
N ARG A 14 5.02 -7.49 12.59
CA ARG A 14 6.24 -7.57 13.42
C ARG A 14 6.44 -8.95 14.03
N GLU A 15 5.36 -9.63 14.42
CA GLU A 15 5.43 -10.97 14.99
C GLU A 15 5.93 -11.97 13.93
N ALA A 16 5.34 -11.94 12.74
CA ALA A 16 5.77 -12.78 11.62
C ALA A 16 7.23 -12.49 11.20
N ALA A 17 7.62 -11.21 11.20
CA ALA A 17 9.01 -10.82 10.91
C ALA A 17 9.99 -11.42 11.93
N LYS A 18 9.71 -11.30 13.22
CA LYS A 18 10.53 -11.91 14.28
C LYS A 18 10.60 -13.43 14.14
N GLU A 19 9.47 -14.08 13.93
CA GLU A 19 9.37 -15.53 13.86
C GLU A 19 10.15 -16.08 12.66
N VAL A 20 9.98 -15.47 11.47
CA VAL A 20 10.49 -16.03 10.21
C VAL A 20 11.81 -15.42 9.76
N LEU A 21 12.00 -14.12 9.98
CA LEU A 21 13.19 -13.38 9.52
C LEU A 21 14.22 -13.15 10.66
N GLY A 22 13.80 -13.35 11.92
CA GLY A 22 14.66 -13.19 13.09
C GLY A 22 14.75 -11.76 13.63
N SER A 23 14.12 -10.79 12.98
CA SER A 23 14.08 -9.39 13.41
C SER A 23 12.78 -8.71 12.97
N ASP A 24 12.32 -7.73 13.76
CA ASP A 24 11.23 -6.83 13.39
C ASP A 24 11.69 -5.38 13.21
N ASP A 25 13.01 -5.15 13.15
CA ASP A 25 13.58 -3.85 12.81
C ASP A 25 13.32 -3.53 11.34
N PRO A 26 12.81 -2.32 11.02
CA PRO A 26 12.50 -1.95 9.63
C PRO A 26 13.70 -2.05 8.66
N ALA A 27 14.92 -1.77 9.12
CA ALA A 27 16.10 -1.85 8.28
C ALA A 27 16.46 -3.31 7.96
N ASP A 28 16.34 -4.20 8.94
CA ASP A 28 16.58 -5.64 8.73
C ASP A 28 15.51 -6.24 7.81
N VAL A 29 14.24 -5.92 8.04
CA VAL A 29 13.12 -6.40 7.20
C VAL A 29 13.26 -5.91 5.76
N GLN A 30 13.75 -4.67 5.56
CA GLN A 30 13.98 -4.13 4.21
C GLN A 30 14.91 -5.01 3.37
N GLU A 31 15.92 -5.64 3.95
CA GLU A 31 16.81 -6.52 3.22
C GLU A 31 16.15 -7.76 2.62
N TYR A 32 15.03 -8.19 3.22
CA TYR A 32 14.22 -9.32 2.74
C TYR A 32 13.15 -8.94 1.70
N VAL A 33 12.90 -7.63 1.52
CA VAL A 33 11.83 -7.13 0.63
C VAL A 33 12.31 -5.97 -0.25
N LYS A 34 13.62 -5.79 -0.44
CA LYS A 34 14.24 -4.66 -1.15
C LYS A 34 14.03 -4.65 -2.66
N ASP A 35 13.73 -5.78 -3.24
CA ASP A 35 13.40 -5.98 -4.65
C ASP A 35 12.42 -7.15 -4.79
N TRP A 36 11.88 -7.34 -5.99
CA TRP A 36 10.88 -8.38 -6.22
C TRP A 36 11.44 -9.80 -6.09
N ASP A 37 12.73 -10.02 -6.39
CA ASP A 37 13.35 -11.34 -6.26
C ASP A 37 13.47 -11.72 -4.79
N THR A 38 14.00 -10.82 -3.95
CA THR A 38 14.07 -11.05 -2.50
C THR A 38 12.70 -11.11 -1.83
N PHE A 39 11.71 -10.36 -2.35
CA PHE A 39 10.32 -10.43 -1.89
C PHE A 39 9.72 -11.83 -2.15
N ASN A 40 9.90 -12.38 -3.35
CA ASN A 40 9.41 -13.71 -3.72
C ASN A 40 10.13 -14.81 -2.92
N ASP A 41 11.46 -14.72 -2.74
CA ASP A 41 12.22 -15.63 -1.87
C ASP A 41 11.71 -15.61 -0.42
N THR A 42 11.30 -14.45 0.05
CA THR A 42 10.74 -14.28 1.40
C THR A 42 9.33 -14.88 1.49
N ALA A 43 8.54 -14.82 0.42
CA ALA A 43 7.23 -15.46 0.35
C ALA A 43 7.31 -16.98 0.61
N ALA A 44 8.30 -17.65 0.02
CA ALA A 44 8.51 -19.08 0.25
C ALA A 44 8.84 -19.39 1.73
N LYS A 45 9.71 -18.60 2.36
CA LYS A 45 10.05 -18.75 3.80
C LYS A 45 8.83 -18.55 4.70
N LEU A 46 8.03 -17.53 4.41
CA LEU A 46 6.81 -17.23 5.14
C LEU A 46 5.78 -18.36 5.04
N LYS A 47 5.61 -18.91 3.84
CA LYS A 47 4.73 -20.05 3.61
C LYS A 47 5.12 -21.27 4.44
N ASP A 48 6.42 -21.59 4.53
CA ASP A 48 6.91 -22.72 5.34
C ASP A 48 6.57 -22.55 6.82
N ALA A 49 6.45 -21.30 7.30
CA ALA A 49 6.00 -20.95 8.65
C ALA A 49 4.47 -20.77 8.77
N GLY A 50 3.71 -21.01 7.70
CA GLY A 50 2.25 -20.94 7.70
C GLY A 50 1.67 -19.56 7.41
N TYR A 51 2.48 -18.59 6.98
CA TYR A 51 2.03 -17.26 6.58
C TYR A 51 1.82 -17.16 5.08
N LYS A 52 0.99 -16.19 4.66
CA LYS A 52 0.93 -15.67 3.31
C LYS A 52 1.71 -14.35 3.25
N ILE A 53 2.43 -14.12 2.16
CA ILE A 53 3.17 -12.86 2.02
C ILE A 53 2.21 -11.68 1.92
N THR A 54 1.13 -11.80 1.14
CA THR A 54 0.04 -10.82 1.03
C THR A 54 -1.33 -11.49 1.12
N SER A 55 -2.35 -10.71 1.46
CA SER A 55 -3.74 -11.19 1.53
C SER A 55 -4.42 -11.33 0.16
N SER A 56 -3.83 -10.69 -0.84
CA SER A 56 -4.32 -10.72 -2.22
C SER A 56 -3.16 -10.61 -3.21
N ALA A 57 -3.23 -11.32 -4.32
CA ALA A 57 -2.34 -11.09 -5.46
C ALA A 57 -2.41 -9.65 -6.00
N ASN A 58 -3.52 -8.95 -5.76
CA ASN A 58 -3.70 -7.56 -6.16
C ASN A 58 -3.04 -6.54 -5.21
N ASP A 59 -2.58 -6.94 -4.03
CA ASP A 59 -1.97 -6.00 -3.07
C ASP A 59 -0.73 -5.29 -3.65
N SER A 60 0.07 -5.98 -4.46
CA SER A 60 1.27 -5.43 -5.09
C SER A 60 1.01 -4.61 -6.37
N TYR A 61 -0.20 -4.69 -6.96
CA TYR A 61 -0.48 -4.07 -8.27
C TYR A 61 -0.11 -2.58 -8.34
N ARG A 62 -0.41 -1.81 -7.27
CA ARG A 62 -0.12 -0.36 -7.26
C ARG A 62 1.38 -0.07 -7.33
N VAL A 63 2.20 -0.92 -6.74
CA VAL A 63 3.67 -0.78 -6.79
C VAL A 63 4.15 -0.94 -8.23
N TYR A 64 3.74 -2.00 -8.91
CA TYR A 64 4.10 -2.22 -10.32
C TYR A 64 3.54 -1.16 -11.25
N SER A 65 2.26 -0.81 -11.10
CA SER A 65 1.58 0.13 -12.00
C SER A 65 2.05 1.58 -11.86
N ASN A 66 2.67 1.96 -10.75
CA ASN A 66 3.31 3.26 -10.59
C ASN A 66 4.68 3.35 -11.29
N ASN A 67 5.27 2.22 -11.63
CA ASN A 67 6.60 2.13 -12.21
C ASN A 67 6.58 1.70 -13.69
N VAL A 68 5.52 2.06 -14.41
CA VAL A 68 5.39 1.80 -15.85
C VAL A 68 6.09 2.87 -16.69
N SER A 69 6.63 2.47 -17.82
CA SER A 69 7.32 3.33 -18.78
C SER A 69 6.43 3.73 -19.98
N SER A 70 5.38 2.98 -20.23
CA SER A 70 4.50 3.18 -21.37
C SER A 70 3.05 3.49 -20.97
N LYS A 71 2.32 4.17 -21.86
CA LYS A 71 0.88 4.42 -21.67
C LYS A 71 0.09 3.19 -22.11
N TRP A 72 -1.08 3.00 -21.50
CA TRP A 72 -2.05 1.96 -21.89
C TRP A 72 -2.52 2.06 -23.35
N VAL A 73 -2.49 3.25 -23.92
CA VAL A 73 -2.87 3.48 -25.31
C VAL A 73 -1.78 4.31 -25.99
N THR A 74 -1.20 3.76 -27.07
CA THR A 74 -0.22 4.41 -27.92
C THR A 74 -0.68 4.27 -29.38
N ASP A 75 -0.82 5.37 -30.09
CA ASP A 75 -1.27 5.42 -31.50
C ASP A 75 -2.60 4.65 -31.74
N GLY A 76 -3.53 4.78 -30.78
CA GLY A 76 -4.86 4.13 -30.84
C GLY A 76 -4.86 2.63 -30.60
N LYS A 77 -3.74 2.05 -30.15
CA LYS A 77 -3.60 0.64 -29.81
C LYS A 77 -3.35 0.46 -28.32
N ILE A 78 -3.90 -0.61 -27.75
CA ILE A 78 -3.60 -1.02 -26.37
C ILE A 78 -2.14 -1.50 -26.31
N THR A 79 -1.40 -0.94 -25.35
CA THR A 79 -0.02 -1.32 -25.04
C THR A 79 0.02 -1.76 -23.58
N ILE A 80 0.49 -2.96 -23.33
CA ILE A 80 0.71 -3.46 -21.97
C ILE A 80 2.19 -3.29 -21.65
N ASP A 81 2.48 -2.55 -20.61
CA ASP A 81 3.86 -2.30 -20.15
C ASP A 81 4.48 -3.59 -19.60
N ASP A 82 5.79 -3.79 -19.81
CA ASP A 82 6.49 -4.98 -19.35
C ASP A 82 6.42 -5.14 -17.81
N ASN A 83 6.36 -4.02 -17.08
CA ASN A 83 6.23 -4.07 -15.62
C ASN A 83 4.83 -4.57 -15.19
N ILE A 84 3.79 -4.31 -15.98
CA ILE A 84 2.46 -4.89 -15.75
C ILE A 84 2.47 -6.39 -16.05
N MET A 85 3.15 -6.82 -17.11
CA MET A 85 3.29 -8.25 -17.40
C MET A 85 4.08 -8.97 -16.31
N LYS A 86 5.17 -8.33 -15.80
CA LYS A 86 5.90 -8.88 -14.66
C LYS A 86 5.00 -9.06 -13.44
N TRP A 87 4.13 -8.09 -13.12
CA TRP A 87 3.16 -8.26 -12.05
C TRP A 87 2.23 -9.46 -12.27
N VAL A 88 1.77 -9.68 -13.50
CA VAL A 88 0.92 -10.86 -13.84
C VAL A 88 1.67 -12.16 -13.59
N ASP A 89 2.92 -12.25 -14.04
CA ASP A 89 3.74 -13.45 -13.91
C ASP A 89 4.09 -13.72 -12.45
N ASP A 90 4.62 -12.75 -11.72
CA ASP A 90 4.96 -12.86 -10.29
C ASP A 90 3.72 -13.22 -9.45
N SER A 91 2.58 -12.56 -9.71
CA SER A 91 1.34 -12.85 -8.98
C SER A 91 0.83 -14.26 -9.24
N LYS A 92 0.95 -14.74 -10.48
CA LYS A 92 0.59 -16.11 -10.84
C LYS A 92 1.48 -17.11 -10.13
N GLU A 93 2.79 -16.90 -10.12
CA GLU A 93 3.75 -17.76 -9.42
C GLU A 93 3.45 -17.85 -7.93
N LEU A 94 3.24 -16.71 -7.26
CA LEU A 94 2.91 -16.65 -5.83
C LEU A 94 1.58 -17.36 -5.51
N VAL A 95 0.56 -17.24 -6.37
CA VAL A 95 -0.73 -17.94 -6.22
C VAL A 95 -0.56 -19.43 -6.42
N ASP A 96 0.09 -19.86 -7.51
CA ASP A 96 0.31 -21.28 -7.84
C ASP A 96 1.17 -21.97 -6.76
N ALA A 97 2.16 -21.26 -6.21
CA ALA A 97 2.95 -21.73 -5.08
C ALA A 97 2.17 -21.73 -3.75
N GLY A 98 1.03 -21.07 -3.68
CA GLY A 98 0.25 -20.93 -2.46
C GLY A 98 0.87 -19.96 -1.42
N GLU A 99 1.67 -19.00 -1.87
CA GLU A 99 2.40 -18.02 -1.07
C GLU A 99 1.61 -16.73 -0.85
N THR A 100 0.61 -16.47 -1.68
CA THR A 100 -0.40 -15.42 -1.51
C THR A 100 -1.80 -15.99 -1.65
N SER A 101 -2.83 -15.19 -1.39
CA SER A 101 -4.21 -15.57 -1.62
C SER A 101 -4.82 -14.84 -2.81
N THR A 102 -6.02 -15.27 -3.21
CA THR A 102 -6.81 -14.67 -4.29
C THR A 102 -8.01 -13.88 -3.76
N ALA A 103 -7.97 -13.47 -2.50
CA ALA A 103 -9.02 -12.64 -1.92
C ALA A 103 -9.15 -11.34 -2.73
N GLU A 104 -10.37 -10.91 -2.96
CA GLU A 104 -10.62 -9.62 -3.60
C GLU A 104 -10.26 -8.49 -2.62
N LEU A 105 -9.59 -7.44 -3.13
CA LEU A 105 -9.27 -6.26 -2.31
C LEU A 105 -10.54 -5.70 -1.64
N TRP A 106 -10.40 -5.33 -0.39
CA TRP A 106 -11.47 -4.77 0.45
C TRP A 106 -12.56 -5.76 0.90
N SER A 107 -12.52 -7.02 0.43
CA SER A 107 -13.42 -8.06 0.90
C SER A 107 -13.16 -8.44 2.37
N ASP A 108 -14.14 -9.09 2.99
CA ASP A 108 -13.96 -9.59 4.35
C ASP A 108 -12.85 -10.65 4.45
N ASP A 109 -12.63 -11.44 3.39
CA ASP A 109 -11.53 -12.40 3.34
C ASP A 109 -10.17 -11.70 3.29
N TRP A 110 -10.05 -10.61 2.55
CA TRP A 110 -8.83 -9.79 2.53
C TRP A 110 -8.55 -9.16 3.90
N LYS A 111 -9.59 -8.68 4.59
CA LYS A 111 -9.49 -8.05 5.91
C LYS A 111 -9.10 -9.03 7.03
N LYS A 112 -9.28 -10.33 6.86
CA LYS A 112 -8.85 -11.33 7.85
C LYS A 112 -7.38 -11.20 8.20
N GLY A 113 -6.54 -10.78 7.27
CA GLY A 113 -5.11 -10.57 7.50
C GLY A 113 -4.77 -9.40 8.43
N PHE A 114 -5.74 -8.57 8.82
CA PHE A 114 -5.53 -7.51 9.83
C PHE A 114 -5.55 -8.05 11.26
N TYR A 115 -5.85 -9.32 11.43
CA TYR A 115 -5.87 -10.00 12.72
C TYR A 115 -4.83 -11.11 12.77
N PRO A 116 -4.31 -11.45 13.96
CA PRO A 116 -3.24 -12.46 14.11
C PRO A 116 -3.53 -13.81 13.45
N ASP A 117 -4.78 -14.26 13.54
CA ASP A 117 -5.22 -15.55 12.98
C ASP A 117 -5.23 -15.57 11.44
N GLY A 118 -5.24 -14.41 10.79
CA GLY A 118 -5.22 -14.29 9.35
C GLY A 118 -3.89 -14.67 8.70
N LYS A 119 -2.80 -14.70 9.49
CA LYS A 119 -1.46 -15.15 9.08
C LYS A 119 -0.98 -14.50 7.78
N VAL A 120 -1.13 -13.18 7.67
CA VAL A 120 -0.64 -12.37 6.55
C VAL A 120 0.57 -11.56 7.01
N PHE A 121 1.62 -11.56 6.18
CA PHE A 121 2.85 -10.87 6.48
C PHE A 121 2.80 -9.38 6.18
N CYS A 122 2.35 -9.00 4.97
CA CYS A 122 2.41 -7.59 4.60
C CYS A 122 1.24 -7.09 3.75
N TYR A 123 1.12 -5.75 3.75
CA TYR A 123 0.24 -4.96 2.91
C TYR A 123 0.99 -3.78 2.33
N PHE A 124 0.67 -3.40 1.11
CA PHE A 124 1.18 -2.18 0.49
C PHE A 124 0.15 -1.06 0.62
N GLY A 125 0.56 0.10 1.10
CA GLY A 125 -0.34 1.24 1.19
C GLY A 125 0.30 2.50 1.79
N PRO A 126 -0.39 3.63 1.71
CA PRO A 126 0.01 4.87 2.37
C PRO A 126 -0.48 4.90 3.82
N ALA A 127 -0.11 5.95 4.56
CA ALA A 127 -0.43 6.10 5.98
C ALA A 127 -1.93 5.92 6.31
N TRP A 128 -2.84 6.41 5.45
CA TRP A 128 -4.27 6.27 5.66
C TRP A 128 -4.76 4.81 5.70
N LEU A 129 -4.01 3.85 5.13
CA LEU A 129 -4.41 2.45 5.12
C LEU A 129 -4.54 1.90 6.55
N VAL A 130 -3.62 2.27 7.44
CA VAL A 130 -3.63 1.82 8.85
C VAL A 130 -4.90 2.28 9.55
N ASN A 131 -5.18 3.58 9.53
CA ASN A 131 -6.31 4.15 10.26
C ASN A 131 -7.66 3.85 9.60
N PHE A 132 -7.70 3.77 8.26
CA PHE A 132 -8.95 3.66 7.51
C PHE A 132 -9.40 2.21 7.24
N SER A 133 -8.43 1.28 7.17
CA SER A 133 -8.73 -0.07 6.66
C SER A 133 -8.22 -1.19 7.54
N MET A 134 -7.10 -0.98 8.25
CA MET A 134 -6.43 -2.06 8.99
C MET A 134 -7.00 -2.27 10.40
N ALA A 135 -8.25 -1.85 10.63
CA ALA A 135 -9.00 -2.08 11.86
C ALA A 135 -8.31 -1.53 13.13
N ALA A 136 -7.68 -0.35 13.03
CA ALA A 136 -6.92 0.24 14.14
C ALA A 136 -7.74 0.45 15.43
N GLU A 137 -9.06 0.68 15.28
CA GLU A 137 -10.01 0.84 16.39
C GLU A 137 -10.52 -0.49 16.96
N ASP A 138 -10.30 -1.61 16.27
CA ASP A 138 -10.82 -2.91 16.68
C ASP A 138 -9.89 -3.59 17.68
N GLU A 139 -10.41 -3.89 18.85
CA GLU A 139 -9.68 -4.63 19.88
C GLU A 139 -9.18 -5.99 19.36
N GLY A 140 -7.89 -6.26 19.52
CA GLY A 140 -7.26 -7.50 19.07
C GLY A 140 -6.79 -7.51 17.61
N SER A 141 -7.03 -6.45 16.84
CA SER A 141 -6.37 -6.29 15.54
C SER A 141 -4.87 -6.04 15.70
N ILE A 142 -4.09 -6.42 14.69
CA ILE A 142 -2.64 -6.18 14.67
C ILE A 142 -2.34 -4.67 14.78
N ALA A 143 -3.13 -3.81 14.13
CA ALA A 143 -2.97 -2.36 14.19
C ALA A 143 -3.23 -1.82 15.61
N ASN A 144 -4.32 -2.24 16.26
CA ASN A 144 -4.65 -1.87 17.64
C ASN A 144 -3.56 -2.29 18.63
N LEU A 145 -2.96 -3.45 18.41
CA LEU A 145 -1.86 -3.98 19.24
C LEU A 145 -0.48 -3.34 18.91
N GLY A 146 -0.40 -2.40 17.96
CA GLY A 146 0.87 -1.81 17.53
C GLY A 146 1.79 -2.81 16.79
N GLY A 147 1.22 -3.87 16.24
CA GLY A 147 1.95 -5.00 15.66
C GLY A 147 2.41 -4.80 14.20
N TRP A 148 2.10 -3.67 13.57
CA TRP A 148 2.62 -3.35 12.24
C TRP A 148 3.91 -2.55 12.31
N GLY A 149 4.90 -2.96 11.52
CA GLY A 149 6.06 -2.15 11.16
C GLY A 149 5.90 -1.61 9.74
N ALA A 150 6.75 -0.66 9.35
CA ALA A 150 6.75 -0.11 8.00
C ALA A 150 8.17 -0.02 7.44
N THR A 151 8.31 -0.38 6.17
CA THR A 151 9.55 -0.25 5.42
C THR A 151 9.26 0.15 3.97
N GLN A 152 10.29 0.49 3.19
CA GLN A 152 10.09 0.96 1.82
C GLN A 152 9.47 -0.11 0.91
N GLY A 153 9.88 -1.38 1.08
CA GLY A 153 9.52 -2.46 0.17
C GLY A 153 10.32 -2.45 -1.14
N PRO A 154 9.88 -3.20 -2.16
CA PRO A 154 10.65 -3.42 -3.38
C PRO A 154 10.82 -2.17 -4.25
N GLN A 155 9.82 -1.31 -4.29
CA GLN A 155 9.80 -0.09 -5.11
C GLN A 155 8.94 0.99 -4.47
N GLY A 156 9.32 2.26 -4.67
CA GLY A 156 8.48 3.40 -4.27
C GLY A 156 7.23 3.51 -5.14
N PHE A 157 6.12 3.96 -4.55
CA PHE A 157 4.85 4.14 -5.24
C PHE A 157 3.98 5.19 -4.54
N PHE A 158 2.91 5.60 -5.22
CA PHE A 158 1.84 6.40 -4.65
C PHE A 158 0.51 5.66 -4.78
N TRP A 159 -0.32 5.73 -3.77
CA TRP A 159 -1.65 5.18 -3.83
C TRP A 159 -2.69 6.13 -3.28
N GLY A 160 -3.48 6.71 -4.19
CA GLY A 160 -4.50 7.69 -3.87
C GLY A 160 -3.96 9.11 -3.86
N GLY A 161 -4.52 9.91 -3.00
CA GLY A 161 -4.29 11.34 -2.91
C GLY A 161 -5.58 12.11 -3.15
N THR A 162 -5.56 13.38 -2.76
CA THR A 162 -6.70 14.26 -2.90
C THR A 162 -6.32 15.48 -3.73
N TRP A 163 -7.15 15.79 -4.72
CA TRP A 163 -6.99 16.93 -5.60
C TRP A 163 -8.16 17.87 -5.44
N ILE A 164 -7.87 19.15 -5.22
CA ILE A 164 -8.89 20.19 -5.16
C ILE A 164 -8.94 20.88 -6.51
N CYS A 165 -10.13 20.94 -7.11
CA CYS A 165 -10.36 21.53 -8.43
C CYS A 165 -11.53 22.51 -8.38
N ALA A 166 -11.43 23.59 -9.18
CA ALA A 166 -12.57 24.44 -9.44
C ALA A 166 -13.45 23.80 -10.53
N ALA A 167 -14.75 23.77 -10.33
CA ALA A 167 -15.67 23.35 -11.38
C ALA A 167 -15.69 24.38 -12.52
N THR A 168 -15.70 23.90 -13.77
CA THR A 168 -15.90 24.76 -14.93
C THR A 168 -17.28 25.42 -14.86
N GLY A 169 -17.33 26.75 -15.01
CA GLY A 169 -18.59 27.52 -14.95
C GLY A 169 -19.03 27.87 -13.51
N THR A 170 -18.16 27.77 -12.52
CA THR A 170 -18.47 28.29 -11.16
C THR A 170 -18.74 29.80 -11.23
N ASP A 171 -19.79 30.25 -10.54
CA ASP A 171 -20.12 31.66 -10.40
C ASP A 171 -19.23 32.38 -9.36
N ASN A 172 -18.39 31.64 -8.63
CA ASN A 172 -17.58 32.17 -7.53
C ASN A 172 -16.08 31.84 -7.67
N PRO A 173 -15.41 32.14 -8.82
CA PRO A 173 -14.03 31.71 -9.06
C PRO A 173 -13.03 32.28 -8.05
N SER A 174 -13.24 33.51 -7.59
CA SER A 174 -12.36 34.14 -6.59
C SER A 174 -12.46 33.44 -5.22
N LEU A 175 -13.67 33.12 -4.76
CA LEU A 175 -13.89 32.42 -3.51
C LEU A 175 -13.30 31.01 -3.57
N VAL A 176 -13.49 30.29 -4.68
CA VAL A 176 -12.91 28.95 -4.87
C VAL A 176 -11.38 29.01 -4.83
N LYS A 177 -10.77 30.01 -5.50
CA LYS A 177 -9.33 30.23 -5.43
C LYS A 177 -8.86 30.46 -4.01
N ASP A 178 -9.55 31.31 -3.23
CA ASP A 178 -9.17 31.62 -1.86
C ASP A 178 -9.26 30.36 -0.98
N ILE A 179 -10.32 29.55 -1.12
CA ILE A 179 -10.44 28.26 -0.41
C ILE A 179 -9.29 27.33 -0.78
N MET A 180 -8.96 27.20 -2.07
CA MET A 180 -7.87 26.36 -2.52
C MET A 180 -6.53 26.78 -1.92
N LEU A 181 -6.25 28.11 -1.87
CA LEU A 181 -5.03 28.64 -1.26
C LEU A 181 -5.00 28.39 0.26
N GLN A 182 -6.12 28.59 0.96
CA GLN A 182 -6.20 28.31 2.39
C GLN A 182 -5.91 26.85 2.70
N MET A 183 -6.45 25.92 1.92
CA MET A 183 -6.30 24.47 2.15
C MET A 183 -4.95 23.91 1.69
N THR A 184 -4.18 24.61 0.85
CA THR A 184 -2.95 24.05 0.26
C THR A 184 -1.68 24.80 0.59
N THR A 185 -1.75 26.06 0.99
CA THR A 185 -0.58 26.91 1.19
C THR A 185 -0.60 27.75 2.47
N ASN A 186 -1.67 27.69 3.26
CA ASN A 186 -1.75 28.40 4.52
C ASN A 186 -1.10 27.56 5.63
N ASP A 187 0.05 28.02 6.13
CA ASP A 187 0.84 27.34 7.16
C ASP A 187 0.06 27.14 8.47
N ASP A 188 -0.77 28.11 8.86
CA ASP A 188 -1.55 28.01 10.11
C ASP A 188 -2.61 26.92 10.00
N VAL A 189 -3.31 26.82 8.86
CA VAL A 189 -4.28 25.75 8.59
C VAL A 189 -3.58 24.39 8.56
N MET A 190 -2.40 24.30 7.92
CA MET A 190 -1.64 23.05 7.87
C MET A 190 -1.18 22.61 9.26
N ARG A 191 -0.72 23.53 10.09
CA ARG A 191 -0.35 23.24 11.49
C ARG A 191 -1.54 22.74 12.30
N GLU A 192 -2.69 23.40 12.18
CA GLU A 192 -3.91 23.00 12.90
C GLU A 192 -4.36 21.58 12.50
N ILE A 193 -4.24 21.20 11.23
CA ILE A 193 -4.53 19.85 10.76
C ILE A 193 -3.58 18.83 11.42
N ILE A 194 -2.26 19.11 11.37
CA ILE A 194 -1.23 18.19 11.93
C ILE A 194 -1.37 18.03 13.45
N GLU A 195 -1.77 19.10 14.17
CA GLU A 195 -1.90 19.06 15.63
C GLU A 195 -3.17 18.32 16.12
N LYS A 196 -4.17 18.15 15.23
CA LYS A 196 -5.45 17.51 15.56
C LYS A 196 -5.57 16.05 15.09
N ASP A 197 -4.68 15.59 14.22
CA ASP A 197 -4.55 14.20 13.79
C ASP A 197 -3.60 13.43 14.72
#